data_60f2802eff23c03759e210afe1846624
#
_entry.id   60f2802eff23c03759e210afe1846624
#
_cell.length_a   1.000
_cell.length_b   1.000
_cell.length_c   1.000
_cell.angle_alpha   90.00
_cell.angle_beta   90.00
_cell.angle_gamma   90.00
#
_symmetry.space_group_name_H-M   'P 1'
#
loop_
_entity.id
_entity.type
_entity.pdbx_description
1 polymer ?
#
loop_
_entity_poly.entity_id
_entity_poly.type
_entity_poly.pdbx_seq_one_letter_code
_entity_poly.pdbx_strand_id
1 'polypeptide(L)' 'MKANELQAMNAAELTDKVSSLKEELFNLRFQLATGQLENTMVIKGVKRDIARCMTVLRQLEQKNA' A
#
# COMPACT_ATOMS: atom_id res chain seq x y z
N MET A 1 -6.27 -2.03 6.55
CA MET A 1 -5.26 -1.19 7.25
C MET A 1 -5.93 0.07 7.78
N LYS A 2 -5.72 0.39 9.04
CA LYS A 2 -6.36 1.53 9.67
C LYS A 2 -5.49 2.78 9.58
N ALA A 3 -6.10 3.94 9.41
CA ALA A 3 -5.37 5.20 9.25
C ALA A 3 -4.48 5.53 10.45
N ASN A 4 -4.94 5.23 11.67
CA ASN A 4 -4.15 5.52 12.87
C ASN A 4 -2.89 4.65 12.97
N GLU A 5 -2.91 3.45 12.43
CA GLU A 5 -1.72 2.60 12.35
C GLU A 5 -0.67 3.23 11.44
N LEU A 6 -1.11 3.76 10.30
CA LEU A 6 -0.22 4.42 9.36
C LEU A 6 0.37 5.70 9.93
N GLN A 7 -0.42 6.46 10.68
CA GLN A 7 0.03 7.70 11.29
C GLN A 7 1.06 7.47 12.40
N ALA A 8 1.08 6.29 13.00
CA ALA A 8 2.06 5.93 14.02
C ALA A 8 3.42 5.55 13.43
N MET A 9 3.49 5.32 12.13
CA MET A 9 4.72 4.92 11.44
C MET A 9 5.55 6.14 11.05
N ASN A 10 6.88 5.98 11.07
CA ASN A 10 7.77 7.02 10.54
C ASN A 10 7.90 6.87 9.02
N ALA A 11 8.59 7.83 8.37
CA ALA A 11 8.72 7.86 6.91
C ALA A 11 9.39 6.59 6.36
N ALA A 12 10.43 6.10 7.05
CA ALA A 12 11.15 4.89 6.62
C ALA A 12 10.24 3.66 6.66
N GLU A 13 9.46 3.51 7.73
CA GLU A 13 8.52 2.39 7.87
C GLU A 13 7.44 2.45 6.81
N LEU A 14 6.92 3.65 6.53
CA LEU A 14 5.89 3.84 5.49
C LEU A 14 6.44 3.52 4.11
N THR A 15 7.68 3.92 3.82
CA THR A 15 8.32 3.61 2.54
C THR A 15 8.48 2.11 2.36
N ASP A 16 8.91 1.41 3.40
CA ASP A 16 9.03 -0.06 3.37
C ASP A 16 7.67 -0.71 3.17
N LYS A 17 6.65 -0.19 3.85
CA LYS A 17 5.28 -0.70 3.73
C LYS A 17 4.76 -0.55 2.29
N VAL A 18 4.98 0.61 1.69
CA VAL A 18 4.59 0.87 0.29
C VAL A 18 5.30 -0.10 -0.65
N SER A 19 6.60 -0.33 -0.44
CA SER A 19 7.37 -1.26 -1.26
C SER A 19 6.80 -2.67 -1.18
N SER A 20 6.52 -3.14 0.03
CA SER A 20 5.92 -4.47 0.26
C SER A 20 4.55 -4.59 -0.41
N LEU A 21 3.73 -3.55 -0.28
CA LEU A 21 2.39 -3.54 -0.89
C LEU A 21 2.46 -3.54 -2.42
N LYS A 22 3.45 -2.86 -3.00
CA LYS A 22 3.64 -2.87 -4.45
C LYS A 22 4.04 -4.25 -4.96
N GLU A 23 4.90 -4.96 -4.22
CA GLU A 23 5.26 -6.33 -4.55
C GLU A 23 4.03 -7.24 -4.49
N GLU A 24 3.23 -7.11 -3.44
CA GLU A 24 1.99 -7.87 -3.29
C GLU A 24 1.04 -7.58 -4.44
N LEU A 25 0.90 -6.32 -4.82
CA LEU A 25 0.05 -5.92 -5.95
C LEU A 25 0.52 -6.56 -7.25
N PHE A 26 1.84 -6.56 -7.50
CA PHE A 26 2.41 -7.18 -8.68
C PHE A 26 2.09 -8.68 -8.72
N ASN A 27 2.28 -9.37 -7.60
CA ASN A 27 2.00 -10.80 -7.51
C ASN A 27 0.52 -11.10 -7.73
N LEU A 28 -0.37 -10.28 -7.18
CA LEU A 28 -1.82 -10.45 -7.36
C LEU A 28 -2.22 -10.25 -8.82
N ARG A 29 -1.64 -9.26 -9.48
CA ARG A 29 -1.89 -9.02 -10.91
C ARG A 29 -1.39 -10.19 -11.75
N PHE A 30 -0.25 -10.76 -11.40
CA PHE A 30 0.28 -11.93 -12.07
C PHE A 30 -0.68 -13.12 -11.91
N GLN A 31 -1.16 -13.34 -10.68
CA GLN A 31 -2.11 -14.42 -10.41
C GLN A 31 -3.41 -14.23 -11.20
N LEU A 32 -3.88 -13.00 -11.32
CA LEU A 32 -5.07 -12.70 -12.11
C LEU A 32 -4.83 -13.02 -13.58
N ALA A 33 -3.67 -12.63 -14.11
CA ALA A 33 -3.33 -12.87 -15.52
C ALA A 33 -3.23 -14.37 -15.85
N THR A 34 -2.79 -15.18 -14.89
CA THR A 34 -2.66 -16.64 -15.07
C THR A 34 -3.92 -17.41 -14.68
N GLY A 35 -4.97 -16.70 -14.26
CA GLY A 35 -6.24 -17.33 -13.88
C GLY A 35 -6.26 -17.95 -12.50
N GLN A 36 -5.24 -17.69 -11.67
CA GLN A 36 -5.15 -18.25 -10.33
C GLN A 36 -5.91 -17.43 -9.29
N LEU A 37 -6.18 -16.16 -9.58
CA LEU A 37 -6.88 -15.26 -8.66
C LEU A 37 -8.36 -15.18 -9.04
N GLU A 38 -9.23 -15.59 -8.13
CA GLU A 38 -10.68 -15.55 -8.35
C GLU A 38 -11.30 -14.24 -7.88
N ASN A 39 -10.77 -13.64 -6.81
CA ASN A 39 -11.37 -12.45 -6.19
C ASN A 39 -10.51 -11.22 -6.47
N THR A 40 -10.97 -10.38 -7.41
CA THR A 40 -10.26 -9.15 -7.79
C THR A 40 -10.38 -8.04 -6.74
N MET A 41 -11.27 -8.19 -5.77
CA MET A 41 -11.41 -7.18 -4.70
C MET A 41 -10.15 -7.06 -3.85
N VAL A 42 -9.36 -8.14 -3.78
CA VAL A 42 -8.07 -8.12 -3.06
C VAL A 42 -7.14 -7.08 -3.69
N ILE A 43 -7.13 -7.00 -5.02
CA ILE A 43 -6.31 -6.02 -5.74
C ILE A 43 -6.73 -4.60 -5.38
N LYS A 44 -8.03 -4.33 -5.33
CA LYS A 44 -8.54 -3.02 -4.94
C LYS A 44 -8.15 -2.65 -3.52
N GLY A 45 -8.19 -3.62 -2.61
CA GLY A 45 -7.79 -3.43 -1.22
C GLY A 45 -6.32 -3.03 -1.10
N VAL A 46 -5.45 -3.72 -1.81
CA VAL A 46 -4.01 -3.43 -1.81
C VAL A 46 -3.74 -2.05 -2.41
N LYS A 47 -4.38 -1.71 -3.52
CA LYS A 47 -4.25 -0.38 -4.13
C LYS A 47 -4.67 0.73 -3.16
N ARG A 48 -5.76 0.51 -2.44
CA ARG A 48 -6.25 1.48 -1.45
C ARG A 48 -5.24 1.67 -0.32
N ASP A 49 -4.66 0.57 0.16
CA ASP A 49 -3.66 0.62 1.21
C ASP A 49 -2.41 1.37 0.77
N ILE A 50 -1.96 1.16 -0.47
CA ILE A 50 -0.85 1.90 -1.05
C ILE A 50 -1.16 3.39 -1.07
N ALA A 51 -2.36 3.76 -1.53
CA ALA A 51 -2.78 5.16 -1.61
C ALA A 51 -2.79 5.81 -0.22
N ARG A 52 -3.27 5.10 0.80
CA ARG A 52 -3.28 5.60 2.17
C ARG A 52 -1.87 5.83 2.69
N CYS A 53 -0.97 4.88 2.47
CA CYS A 53 0.43 5.01 2.88
C CYS A 53 1.09 6.21 2.21
N MET A 54 0.86 6.41 0.92
CA MET A 54 1.43 7.52 0.18
C MET A 54 0.87 8.86 0.65
N THR A 55 -0.41 8.90 1.03
CA THR A 55 -1.03 10.11 1.57
C THR A 55 -0.38 10.50 2.90
N VAL A 56 -0.18 9.53 3.80
CA VAL A 56 0.46 9.79 5.09
C VAL A 56 1.91 10.22 4.90
N LEU A 57 2.64 9.59 3.98
CA LEU A 57 4.02 9.99 3.64
C LEU A 57 4.07 11.44 3.18
N ARG A 58 3.15 11.83 2.31
CA ARG A 58 3.08 13.20 1.80
C ARG A 58 2.83 14.19 2.94
N GLN A 59 1.94 13.83 3.88
CA GLN A 59 1.66 14.67 5.05
C GLN A 59 2.89 14.85 5.91
N LEU A 60 3.66 13.78 6.12
CA LEU A 60 4.89 13.85 6.90
C LEU A 60 5.94 14.73 6.21
N GLU A 61 6.08 14.62 4.90
CA GLU A 61 6.99 15.46 4.13
C GLU A 61 6.62 16.94 4.24
N GLN A 62 5.33 17.25 4.18
CA GLN A 62 4.84 18.62 4.31
C GLN A 62 5.10 19.19 5.70
N LYS A 63 4.98 18.38 6.76
CA LYS A 63 5.25 18.82 8.13
C LYS A 63 6.71 19.12 8.34
N ASN A 64 7.59 18.42 7.63
CA ASN A 64 9.03 18.55 7.78
C ASN A 64 9.64 19.57 6.81
N ALA A 65 8.84 20.13 5.93
CA ALA A 65 9.27 21.15 4.97
C ALA A 65 9.18 22.60 5.58
#